data_fe07332a3483de9cf3772a03cddcd1de
#
_entry.id   fe07332a3483de9cf3772a03cddcd1de
#
_cell.length_a   1.000
_cell.length_b   1.000
_cell.length_c   1.000
_cell.angle_alpha   90.00
_cell.angle_beta   90.00
_cell.angle_gamma   90.00
#
_symmetry.space_group_name_H-M   'P 1'
#
loop_
_entity.id
_entity.type
_entity.pdbx_description
1 polymer ?
#
loop_
_entity_poly.entity_id
_entity_poly.type
_entity_poly.pdbx_seq_one_letter_code
_entity_poly.pdbx_strand_id
1 'polypeptide(L)'
;MNQIIKETVKPGTTVYSDEHGAYHRLNSEGFQHDFVRHAEEYVRGVVHTNGIENFWALLKRCISGTHVSIEPFHTFRYLDEEAFRFNERFGDDQDRFMLALSSIEGKRVMYKELTRKVQALSAEADSI
;
A
#
# COMPACT_ATOMS: atom_id res chain seq x y z
N MET A 1 8.96 9.33 -7.82
CA MET A 1 7.71 9.22 -7.02
C MET A 1 6.46 9.44 -7.89
N ASN A 2 6.38 10.51 -8.66
CA ASN A 2 5.21 10.79 -9.54
C ASN A 2 4.94 9.68 -10.57
N GLN A 3 5.95 8.94 -11.03
CA GLN A 3 5.77 7.85 -11.97
C GLN A 3 4.95 6.70 -11.36
N ILE A 4 5.19 6.33 -10.11
CA ILE A 4 4.40 5.31 -9.41
C ILE A 4 2.94 5.72 -9.29
N ILE A 5 2.68 7.01 -9.00
CA ILE A 5 1.31 7.54 -8.92
C ILE A 5 0.62 7.41 -10.30
N LYS A 6 1.31 7.76 -11.39
CA LYS A 6 0.76 7.65 -12.75
C LYS A 6 0.43 6.20 -13.16
N GLU A 7 1.20 5.25 -12.69
CA GLU A 7 1.00 3.82 -12.99
C GLU A 7 -0.12 3.20 -12.14
N THR A 8 -0.34 3.73 -10.92
CA THR A 8 -1.24 3.12 -9.93
C THR A 8 -2.59 3.84 -9.84
N VAL A 9 -2.60 5.16 -10.03
CA VAL A 9 -3.78 6.01 -9.82
C VAL A 9 -4.38 6.43 -11.16
N LYS A 10 -5.69 6.29 -11.30
CA LYS A 10 -6.40 6.73 -12.52
C LYS A 10 -6.28 8.23 -12.72
N PRO A 11 -6.04 8.70 -13.96
CA PRO A 11 -6.05 10.14 -14.27
C PRO A 11 -7.37 10.81 -13.83
N GLY A 12 -7.27 12.05 -13.35
CA GLY A 12 -8.42 12.80 -12.84
C GLY A 12 -8.80 12.50 -11.39
N THR A 13 -8.17 11.52 -10.75
CA THR A 13 -8.38 11.23 -9.32
C THR A 13 -7.82 12.36 -8.45
N THR A 14 -8.51 12.67 -7.37
CA THR A 14 -8.02 13.61 -6.35
C THR A 14 -7.00 12.91 -5.46
N VAL A 15 -5.81 13.47 -5.37
CA VAL A 15 -4.71 12.99 -4.53
C VAL A 15 -4.50 13.97 -3.38
N TYR A 16 -4.55 13.49 -2.16
CA TYR A 16 -4.22 14.27 -0.97
C TYR A 16 -2.84 13.90 -0.46
N SER A 17 -2.03 14.90 -0.13
CA SER A 17 -0.70 14.66 0.44
C SER A 17 -0.38 15.62 1.58
N ASP A 18 0.78 15.44 2.17
CA ASP A 18 1.44 16.46 2.98
C ASP A 18 2.05 17.57 2.10
N GLU A 19 2.70 18.56 2.73
CA GLU A 19 3.33 19.70 2.03
C GLU A 19 4.63 19.36 1.28
N HIS A 20 4.98 18.06 1.14
CA HIS A 20 6.26 17.68 0.54
C HIS A 20 6.33 18.06 -0.93
N GLY A 21 7.38 18.81 -1.31
CA GLY A 21 7.54 19.40 -2.65
C GLY A 21 7.53 18.43 -3.84
N ALA A 22 7.73 17.12 -3.59
CA ALA A 22 7.67 16.09 -4.63
C ALA A 22 6.29 15.97 -5.31
N TYR A 23 5.23 16.43 -4.65
CA TYR A 23 3.85 16.32 -5.14
C TYR A 23 3.33 17.54 -5.89
N HIS A 24 4.07 18.66 -5.90
CA HIS A 24 3.62 19.91 -6.50
C HIS A 24 3.31 19.84 -8.00
N ARG A 25 3.89 18.86 -8.72
CA ARG A 25 3.68 18.68 -10.16
C ARG A 25 2.45 17.85 -10.51
N LEU A 26 1.78 17.23 -9.55
CA LEU A 26 0.65 16.34 -9.83
C LEU A 26 -0.50 17.05 -10.55
N ASN A 27 -0.77 18.32 -10.23
CA ASN A 27 -1.78 19.11 -10.93
C ASN A 27 -1.48 19.28 -12.42
N SER A 28 -0.20 19.45 -12.80
CA SER A 28 0.20 19.56 -14.21
C SER A 28 0.26 18.23 -14.93
N GLU A 29 0.17 17.12 -14.19
CA GLU A 29 0.26 15.74 -14.69
C GLU A 29 -1.10 15.05 -14.83
N GLY A 30 -2.20 15.80 -14.70
CA GLY A 30 -3.56 15.30 -14.93
C GLY A 30 -4.27 14.76 -13.70
N PHE A 31 -3.78 15.03 -12.50
CA PHE A 31 -4.43 14.71 -11.23
C PHE A 31 -4.98 15.98 -10.57
N GLN A 32 -6.00 15.84 -9.75
CA GLN A 32 -6.40 16.89 -8.83
C GLN A 32 -5.61 16.69 -7.54
N HIS A 33 -4.71 17.62 -7.21
CA HIS A 33 -3.86 17.50 -6.04
C HIS A 33 -4.15 18.63 -5.04
N ASP A 34 -4.40 18.26 -3.81
CA ASP A 34 -4.51 19.17 -2.68
C ASP A 34 -3.66 18.65 -1.50
N PHE A 35 -3.24 19.53 -0.61
CA PHE A 35 -2.32 19.18 0.46
C PHE A 35 -2.65 19.86 1.77
N VAL A 36 -2.24 19.23 2.87
CA VAL A 36 -2.36 19.75 4.23
C VAL A 36 -0.99 20.13 4.74
N ARG A 37 -0.90 21.30 5.37
CA ARG A 37 0.30 21.74 6.08
C ARG A 37 0.19 21.37 7.55
N HIS A 38 0.83 20.32 7.95
CA HIS A 38 0.79 19.83 9.34
C HIS A 38 1.28 20.84 10.39
N ALA A 39 2.06 21.83 9.97
CA ALA A 39 2.50 22.93 10.85
C ALA A 39 1.39 23.94 11.19
N GLU A 40 0.36 24.03 10.36
CA GLU A 40 -0.73 25.02 10.48
C GLU A 40 -2.06 24.33 10.82
N GLU A 41 -2.35 23.18 10.20
CA GLU A 41 -3.61 22.45 10.36
C GLU A 41 -3.43 20.96 10.09
N TYR A 42 -4.17 20.10 10.79
CA TYR A 42 -4.18 18.66 10.55
C TYR A 42 -5.25 18.22 9.55
N VAL A 43 -6.28 19.03 9.36
CA VAL A 43 -7.43 18.74 8.48
C VAL A 43 -7.91 20.03 7.84
N ARG A 44 -8.02 20.04 6.52
CA ARG A 44 -8.60 21.11 5.74
C ARG A 44 -9.89 20.61 5.08
N GLY A 45 -11.01 20.68 5.79
CA GLY A 45 -12.27 20.11 5.31
C GLY A 45 -12.18 18.60 5.12
N VAL A 46 -12.22 18.14 3.87
CA VAL A 46 -12.06 16.70 3.52
C VAL A 46 -10.61 16.30 3.20
N VAL A 47 -9.70 17.27 3.15
CA VAL A 47 -8.29 17.04 2.82
C VAL A 47 -7.54 16.68 4.08
N HIS A 48 -7.06 15.44 4.17
CA HIS A 48 -6.25 14.95 5.29
C HIS A 48 -5.47 13.70 4.90
N THR A 49 -4.37 13.41 5.60
CA THR A 49 -3.56 12.20 5.46
C THR A 49 -3.81 11.17 6.56
N ASN A 50 -4.77 11.42 7.46
CA ASN A 50 -5.04 10.59 8.64
C ASN A 50 -5.29 9.11 8.31
N GLY A 51 -5.92 8.82 7.16
CA GLY A 51 -6.20 7.45 6.74
C GLY A 51 -4.92 6.65 6.49
N ILE A 52 -3.99 7.21 5.73
CA ILE A 52 -2.72 6.54 5.42
C ILE A 52 -1.78 6.51 6.63
N GLU A 53 -1.79 7.54 7.47
CA GLU A 53 -1.03 7.56 8.71
C GLU A 53 -1.51 6.46 9.68
N ASN A 54 -2.82 6.30 9.82
CA ASN A 54 -3.41 5.22 10.61
C ASN A 54 -3.05 3.84 10.06
N PHE A 55 -3.12 3.63 8.75
CA PHE A 55 -2.68 2.40 8.12
C PHE A 55 -1.22 2.06 8.49
N TRP A 56 -0.31 3.01 8.33
CA TRP A 56 1.11 2.81 8.67
C TRP A 56 1.34 2.54 10.15
N ALA A 57 0.56 3.17 11.04
CA ALA A 57 0.64 2.93 12.48
C ALA A 57 0.16 1.51 12.84
N LEU A 58 -0.91 1.03 12.20
CA LEU A 58 -1.42 -0.34 12.36
C LEU A 58 -0.43 -1.37 11.85
N LEU A 59 0.09 -1.18 10.64
CA LEU A 59 1.09 -2.07 10.03
C LEU A 59 2.34 -2.20 10.91
N LYS A 60 2.89 -1.08 11.40
CA LYS A 60 4.06 -1.11 12.30
C LYS A 60 3.78 -1.90 13.57
N ARG A 61 2.59 -1.75 14.17
CA ARG A 61 2.19 -2.51 15.36
C ARG A 61 2.02 -4.00 15.06
N CYS A 62 1.44 -4.34 13.92
CA CYS A 62 1.27 -5.72 13.47
C CYS A 62 2.64 -6.40 13.28
N ILE A 63 3.55 -5.77 12.57
CA ILE A 63 4.90 -6.30 12.34
C ILE A 63 5.65 -6.48 13.67
N SER A 64 5.66 -5.46 14.52
CA SER A 64 6.44 -5.51 15.77
C SER A 64 5.81 -6.38 16.86
N GLY A 65 4.48 -6.48 16.90
CA GLY A 65 3.76 -7.19 17.95
C GLY A 65 3.40 -8.63 17.58
N THR A 66 2.82 -8.83 16.40
CA THR A 66 2.30 -10.14 16.00
C THR A 66 3.36 -10.99 15.29
N HIS A 67 4.12 -10.39 14.38
CA HIS A 67 5.08 -11.12 13.55
C HIS A 67 6.51 -11.07 14.09
N VAL A 68 6.80 -10.15 15.01
CA VAL A 68 8.10 -9.93 15.67
C VAL A 68 9.21 -9.61 14.64
N SER A 69 9.34 -10.43 13.61
CA SER A 69 10.27 -10.26 12.50
C SER A 69 9.69 -10.88 11.24
N ILE A 70 9.86 -10.23 10.12
CA ILE A 70 9.49 -10.74 8.80
C ILE A 70 10.70 -10.73 7.87
N GLU A 71 10.81 -11.76 7.06
CA GLU A 71 11.80 -11.80 6.00
C GLU A 71 11.45 -10.75 4.91
N PRO A 72 12.41 -9.93 4.44
CA PRO A 72 12.16 -8.89 3.44
C PRO A 72 11.44 -9.41 2.18
N PHE A 73 11.75 -10.64 1.78
CA PHE A 73 11.13 -11.33 0.64
C PHE A 73 9.61 -11.52 0.81
N HIS A 74 9.13 -11.64 2.02
CA HIS A 74 7.71 -11.85 2.32
C HIS A 74 6.96 -10.56 2.65
N THR A 75 7.65 -9.43 2.75
CA THR A 75 7.07 -8.15 3.20
C THR A 75 5.81 -7.76 2.43
N PHE A 76 5.80 -7.95 1.10
CA PHE A 76 4.65 -7.61 0.27
C PHE A 76 3.39 -8.40 0.64
N ARG A 77 3.51 -9.65 1.09
CA ARG A 77 2.37 -10.49 1.51
C ARG A 77 1.71 -9.97 2.78
N TYR A 78 2.54 -9.51 3.72
CA TYR A 78 2.03 -8.87 4.95
C TYR A 78 1.40 -7.52 4.65
N LEU A 79 1.96 -6.76 3.70
CA LEU A 79 1.37 -5.51 3.23
C LEU A 79 0.01 -5.75 2.56
N ASP A 80 -0.11 -6.75 1.70
CA ASP A 80 -1.36 -7.11 1.02
C ASP A 80 -2.43 -7.54 2.04
N GLU A 81 -2.06 -8.37 3.03
CA GLU A 81 -2.98 -8.79 4.09
C GLU A 81 -3.47 -7.60 4.92
N GLU A 82 -2.56 -6.75 5.37
CA GLU A 82 -2.92 -5.58 6.18
C GLU A 82 -3.72 -4.56 5.36
N ALA A 83 -3.41 -4.36 4.09
CA ALA A 83 -4.19 -3.51 3.19
C ALA A 83 -5.61 -4.05 3.01
N PHE A 84 -5.78 -5.37 2.82
CA PHE A 84 -7.10 -6.00 2.78
C PHE A 84 -7.87 -5.78 4.08
N ARG A 85 -7.27 -6.06 5.24
CA ARG A 85 -7.90 -5.86 6.55
C ARG A 85 -8.28 -4.40 6.79
N PHE A 86 -7.43 -3.48 6.39
CA PHE A 86 -7.69 -2.05 6.55
C PHE A 86 -8.82 -1.55 5.64
N ASN A 87 -8.85 -2.00 4.40
CA ASN A 87 -9.88 -1.61 3.45
C ASN A 87 -11.26 -2.16 3.84
N GLU A 88 -11.30 -3.40 4.30
CA GLU A 88 -12.54 -4.09 4.70
C GLU A 88 -12.87 -3.92 6.20
N ARG A 89 -12.27 -2.94 6.87
CA ARG A 89 -12.42 -2.74 8.33
C ARG A 89 -13.83 -2.38 8.81
N PHE A 90 -14.67 -1.90 7.91
CA PHE A 90 -16.06 -1.54 8.23
C PHE A 90 -17.03 -2.72 8.11
N GLY A 91 -16.64 -3.79 7.42
CA GLY A 91 -17.37 -5.06 7.38
C GLY A 91 -17.11 -5.90 8.64
N ASP A 92 -17.94 -6.92 8.85
CA ASP A 92 -17.72 -7.89 9.91
C ASP A 92 -16.72 -9.00 9.49
N ASP A 93 -16.40 -9.92 10.41
CA ASP A 93 -15.46 -11.01 10.13
C ASP A 93 -16.03 -12.01 9.12
N GLN A 94 -17.34 -12.19 9.09
CA GLN A 94 -18.01 -13.06 8.13
C GLN A 94 -17.88 -12.50 6.71
N ASP A 95 -18.12 -11.21 6.53
CA ASP A 95 -18.00 -10.53 5.24
C ASP A 95 -16.57 -10.64 4.70
N ARG A 96 -15.58 -10.35 5.53
CA ARG A 96 -14.16 -10.49 5.18
C ARG A 96 -13.78 -11.92 4.81
N PHE A 97 -14.28 -12.90 5.58
CA PHE A 97 -14.04 -14.31 5.29
C PHE A 97 -14.64 -14.72 3.94
N MET A 98 -15.90 -14.35 3.68
CA MET A 98 -16.58 -14.68 2.42
C MET A 98 -15.91 -14.01 1.22
N LEU A 99 -15.47 -12.77 1.37
CA LEU A 99 -14.74 -12.05 0.33
C LEU A 99 -13.38 -12.73 0.03
N ALA A 100 -12.62 -13.09 1.06
CA ALA A 100 -11.38 -13.83 0.90
C ALA A 100 -11.63 -15.20 0.23
N LEU A 101 -12.62 -15.94 0.69
CA LEU A 101 -12.97 -17.25 0.16
C LEU A 101 -13.34 -17.19 -1.33
N SER A 102 -14.18 -16.23 -1.73
CA SER A 102 -14.56 -16.04 -3.13
C SER A 102 -13.37 -15.67 -4.03
N SER A 103 -12.34 -15.07 -3.46
CA SER A 103 -11.16 -14.63 -4.21
C SER A 103 -10.14 -15.72 -4.51
N ILE A 104 -10.24 -16.91 -3.88
CA ILE A 104 -9.27 -18.01 -4.05
C ILE A 104 -9.62 -18.98 -5.19
N GLU A 105 -10.81 -18.88 -5.75
CA GLU A 105 -11.24 -19.76 -6.84
C GLU A 105 -10.25 -19.68 -8.03
N GLY A 106 -9.82 -20.82 -8.52
CA GLY A 106 -8.83 -20.92 -9.61
C GLY A 106 -7.39 -20.56 -9.23
N LYS A 107 -7.15 -20.15 -7.99
CA LYS A 107 -5.79 -19.81 -7.51
C LYS A 107 -5.18 -20.97 -6.74
N ARG A 108 -3.89 -21.20 -6.97
CA ARG A 108 -3.11 -22.21 -6.28
C ARG A 108 -1.76 -21.65 -5.89
N VAL A 109 -1.38 -21.82 -4.65
CA VAL A 109 -0.03 -21.49 -4.16
C VAL A 109 0.68 -22.79 -3.82
N MET A 110 1.84 -23.01 -4.43
CA MET A 110 2.68 -24.17 -4.11
C MET A 110 3.73 -23.80 -3.06
N TYR A 111 4.09 -24.75 -2.20
CA TYR A 111 5.10 -24.56 -1.17
C TYR A 111 6.42 -24.00 -1.75
N LYS A 112 6.85 -24.51 -2.90
CA LYS A 112 8.06 -24.05 -3.57
C LYS A 112 8.00 -22.55 -3.95
N GLU A 113 6.86 -22.06 -4.40
CA GLU A 113 6.63 -20.66 -4.71
C GLU A 113 6.56 -19.80 -3.46
N LEU A 114 5.91 -20.35 -2.42
CA LEU A 114 5.77 -19.68 -1.14
C LEU A 114 7.13 -19.46 -0.45
N THR A 115 8.03 -20.44 -0.54
CA THR A 115 9.33 -20.42 0.16
C THR A 115 10.50 -20.01 -0.75
N ARG A 116 10.27 -19.82 -2.04
CA ARG A 116 11.31 -19.43 -2.98
C ARG A 116 11.81 -18.03 -2.63
N LYS A 117 13.03 -17.94 -2.15
CA LYS A 117 13.76 -16.66 -2.11
C LYS A 117 13.95 -16.22 -3.56
N VAL A 118 13.54 -15.00 -3.91
CA VAL A 118 13.87 -14.40 -5.19
C VAL A 118 15.38 -14.33 -5.22
N GLN A 119 16.01 -15.18 -6.00
CA GLN A 119 17.38 -14.93 -6.41
C GLN A 119 17.33 -13.58 -7.13
N ALA A 120 18.00 -12.61 -6.54
CA ALA A 120 18.07 -11.26 -7.07
C ALA A 120 18.34 -11.34 -8.57
N LEU A 121 17.74 -10.43 -9.32
CA LEU A 121 17.97 -10.16 -10.75
C LEU A 121 19.44 -9.78 -11.07
N SER A 122 20.40 -10.35 -10.38
CA SER A 122 21.84 -10.13 -10.54
C SER A 122 22.50 -11.08 -11.52
N ALA A 123 21.73 -11.96 -12.20
CA ALA A 123 22.31 -12.92 -13.15
C ALA A 123 22.18 -12.50 -14.62
N GLU A 124 21.58 -11.36 -14.96
CA GLU A 124 21.47 -10.89 -16.34
C GLU A 124 22.41 -9.72 -16.69
N ALA A 125 23.24 -9.27 -15.76
CA ALA A 125 24.18 -8.17 -16.01
C ALA A 125 25.60 -8.63 -16.43
N ASP A 126 25.91 -9.92 -16.37
CA ASP A 126 27.26 -10.46 -16.71
C ASP A 126 27.31 -11.17 -18.04
N SER A 127 26.42 -10.85 -18.98
CA SER A 127 26.39 -11.41 -20.33
C SER A 127 26.24 -10.33 -21.40
N ILE A 128 27.14 -9.32 -21.40
CA ILE A 128 27.45 -8.51 -22.60
C ILE A 128 28.90 -8.10 -22.52
#